data_d503f70fe773bcd85b5672809d087b14
#
_entry.id   d503f70fe773bcd85b5672809d087b14
#
_cell.length_a   1.000
_cell.length_b   1.000
_cell.length_c   1.000
_cell.angle_alpha   90.00
_cell.angle_beta   90.00
_cell.angle_gamma   90.00
#
_symmetry.space_group_name_H-M   'P 1'
#
loop_
_entity.id
_entity.type
_entity.pdbx_description
1 polymer ?
#
loop_
_entity_poly.entity_id
_entity_poly.type
_entity_poly.pdbx_seq_one_letter_code
_entity_poly.pdbx_strand_id
1 'polypeptide(L)'
;MKMKSVMAGFLCVALSISAAACSSGGNSSESTQESKSSAAETVKPKGKVMHKLTIRAPKEIKEIKASFLNTANGKTSDIEMKKSSEDNKNIIYSCEADVNSYNMVHLNYGKTKTMNVAFNSFISGWNLQNDELLPYVEGKEPSYDPKFETKVFQFDGKDKKAYIWTPDDYDKNSEEKYSVIYMFDGQSVLATGIERGMDNDVMCWNVSESVTSMMAATDNKAIIVAIDNGSLYRSDELIPDLGKINMEGQDSSVKEEDFTHKRGSDFADFICDTVMPYINKTYNVYTDAQHTTLAGSSLGGLETFYTVLSHPDKFGSGGVMSATFGMFDDNVWTNFLSDKYDMENAPFLYIYAGGYSTDNGDVTEQMYNTLIGNGYAKDKVVFSKYEAGEHFIQFWRNIYPEFLEAAFTKSVNALEPGVPIHYEDKSDPYKEYLEDLELDQSKNEPGYVYYDNSETKWDKVYAYWWGGMSVNSITKETYYFADWPGFKMEQIEGTDIYRVVAPLGVTGIIFDSGVTDKEVFEGKDAYQTTDLPYSSAMIGKVYKIDMSVEPKADPGSMKTKRRYSAGSWSDYSQDKK
;
A
#
# COMPACT_ATOMS: atom_id res chain seq x y z
N MET A 1 -6.57 -29.00 -35.27
CA MET A 1 -5.92 -29.17 -33.97
C MET A 1 -6.13 -27.85 -33.21
N LYS A 2 -7.11 -27.83 -32.29
CA LYS A 2 -7.47 -26.59 -31.55
C LYS A 2 -6.56 -26.49 -30.33
N MET A 3 -5.68 -25.53 -30.30
CA MET A 3 -4.95 -25.15 -29.09
C MET A 3 -5.93 -24.50 -28.11
N LYS A 4 -6.11 -25.10 -26.96
CA LYS A 4 -6.81 -24.51 -25.83
C LYS A 4 -5.84 -23.53 -25.17
N SER A 5 -6.19 -22.24 -25.23
CA SER A 5 -5.59 -21.19 -24.43
C SER A 5 -5.91 -21.48 -22.96
N VAL A 6 -4.90 -21.79 -22.18
CA VAL A 6 -4.99 -21.83 -20.72
C VAL A 6 -4.76 -20.40 -20.25
N MET A 7 -5.83 -19.71 -19.90
CA MET A 7 -5.77 -18.48 -19.11
C MET A 7 -5.23 -18.86 -17.72
N ALA A 8 -3.99 -18.54 -17.45
CA ALA A 8 -3.47 -18.49 -16.09
C ALA A 8 -4.03 -17.21 -15.44
N GLY A 9 -5.11 -17.37 -14.67
CA GLY A 9 -5.64 -16.30 -13.84
C GLY A 9 -4.58 -15.92 -12.79
N PHE A 10 -4.19 -14.66 -12.78
CA PHE A 10 -3.48 -14.08 -11.65
C PHE A 10 -4.44 -13.98 -10.48
N LEU A 11 -4.28 -14.86 -9.51
CA LEU A 11 -4.87 -14.70 -8.20
C LEU A 11 -4.04 -13.62 -7.47
N CYS A 12 -4.44 -12.35 -7.57
CA CYS A 12 -4.12 -11.39 -6.53
C CYS A 12 -4.94 -11.83 -5.32
N VAL A 13 -4.38 -12.68 -4.48
CA VAL A 13 -4.95 -12.98 -3.18
C VAL A 13 -4.73 -11.74 -2.33
N ALA A 14 -5.74 -10.90 -2.25
CA ALA A 14 -5.85 -9.94 -1.17
C ALA A 14 -6.11 -10.75 0.10
N LEU A 15 -5.05 -11.01 0.85
CA LEU A 15 -5.08 -11.68 2.13
C LEU A 15 -5.61 -10.68 3.17
N SER A 16 -6.90 -10.66 3.40
CA SER A 16 -7.46 -10.04 4.59
C SER A 16 -7.31 -11.02 5.75
N ILE A 17 -6.28 -10.85 6.56
CA ILE A 17 -5.99 -11.72 7.71
C ILE A 17 -6.36 -10.97 8.98
N SER A 18 -7.26 -11.56 9.73
CA SER A 18 -7.67 -11.08 11.05
C SER A 18 -6.84 -11.72 12.14
N ALA A 19 -6.26 -10.90 12.99
CA ALA A 19 -5.58 -11.38 14.18
C ALA A 19 -6.57 -11.77 15.28
N ALA A 20 -6.46 -12.98 15.77
CA ALA A 20 -7.18 -13.46 16.92
C ALA A 20 -6.34 -13.30 18.20
N ALA A 21 -6.64 -12.32 19.03
CA ALA A 21 -6.04 -12.22 20.36
C ALA A 21 -6.81 -13.13 21.35
N CYS A 22 -6.16 -14.14 21.87
CA CYS A 22 -6.67 -14.95 22.99
C CYS A 22 -6.50 -14.21 24.30
N SER A 23 -7.60 -13.80 24.97
CA SER A 23 -7.60 -13.42 26.36
C SER A 23 -7.97 -14.63 27.24
N SER A 24 -7.01 -15.18 27.95
CA SER A 24 -7.29 -16.07 29.09
C SER A 24 -7.56 -15.22 30.32
N GLY A 25 -8.77 -15.34 30.86
CA GLY A 25 -9.16 -14.67 32.10
C GLY A 25 -8.43 -15.26 33.33
N GLY A 26 -7.91 -14.36 34.13
CA GLY A 26 -7.43 -14.64 35.47
C GLY A 26 -7.76 -13.48 36.40
N ASN A 27 -8.71 -13.68 37.29
CA ASN A 27 -9.06 -12.77 38.39
C ASN A 27 -7.90 -12.62 39.36
N SER A 28 -7.48 -11.37 39.67
CA SER A 28 -7.01 -11.04 41.04
C SER A 28 -6.89 -9.52 41.27
N SER A 29 -7.69 -9.06 42.22
CA SER A 29 -7.49 -8.00 43.23
C SER A 29 -6.84 -6.68 42.86
N GLU A 30 -7.62 -5.61 43.08
CA GLU A 30 -7.29 -4.19 43.18
C GLU A 30 -6.01 -3.90 43.97
N SER A 31 -5.14 -3.09 43.35
CA SER A 31 -4.33 -2.12 44.08
C SER A 31 -4.21 -0.86 43.18
N THR A 32 -4.88 0.18 43.62
CA THR A 32 -4.76 1.55 43.09
C THR A 32 -3.33 2.06 43.27
N GLN A 33 -2.56 2.12 42.22
CA GLN A 33 -1.38 2.96 42.14
C GLN A 33 -1.65 4.05 41.08
N GLU A 34 -1.69 5.30 41.53
CA GLU A 34 -1.69 6.47 40.68
C GLU A 34 -0.44 6.44 39.79
N SER A 35 -0.65 6.17 38.50
CA SER A 35 0.40 6.39 37.50
C SER A 35 0.49 7.89 37.23
N LYS A 36 1.58 8.50 37.68
CA LYS A 36 2.00 9.82 37.22
C LYS A 36 2.11 9.77 35.68
N SER A 37 1.26 10.54 35.01
CA SER A 37 1.41 10.81 33.58
C SER A 37 2.81 11.41 33.37
N SER A 38 3.67 10.67 32.66
CA SER A 38 4.88 11.25 32.10
C SER A 38 4.44 12.33 31.12
N ALA A 39 4.84 13.57 31.41
CA ALA A 39 4.64 14.67 30.48
C ALA A 39 5.25 14.26 29.13
N ALA A 40 4.44 14.29 28.08
CA ALA A 40 4.93 14.12 26.72
C ALA A 40 6.03 15.17 26.50
N GLU A 41 7.25 14.72 26.20
CA GLU A 41 8.30 15.63 25.75
C GLU A 41 7.76 16.34 24.51
N THR A 42 7.58 17.64 24.60
CA THR A 42 7.19 18.47 23.47
C THR A 42 8.33 18.47 22.48
N VAL A 43 8.19 17.67 21.40
CA VAL A 43 9.12 17.68 20.28
C VAL A 43 9.18 19.11 19.75
N LYS A 44 10.37 19.69 19.72
CA LYS A 44 10.55 21.03 19.15
C LYS A 44 10.19 20.99 17.68
N PRO A 45 9.32 21.89 17.18
CA PRO A 45 8.95 21.89 15.77
C PRO A 45 10.23 22.01 14.92
N LYS A 46 10.40 21.08 13.99
CA LYS A 46 11.45 21.14 12.97
C LYS A 46 11.31 22.47 12.21
N GLY A 47 12.40 23.20 11.97
CA GLY A 47 12.40 24.39 11.14
C GLY A 47 11.89 24.09 9.73
N LYS A 48 11.40 25.11 9.01
CA LYS A 48 10.98 24.92 7.60
C LYS A 48 12.20 24.60 6.72
N VAL A 49 12.05 23.57 5.89
CA VAL A 49 12.99 23.21 4.84
C VAL A 49 12.25 23.22 3.51
N MET A 50 12.39 24.31 2.77
CA MET A 50 11.74 24.47 1.47
C MET A 50 12.43 23.63 0.40
N HIS A 51 11.65 22.84 -0.34
CA HIS A 51 12.11 22.05 -1.47
C HIS A 51 11.32 22.40 -2.73
N LYS A 52 12.02 22.50 -3.85
CA LYS A 52 11.42 22.78 -5.16
C LYS A 52 10.82 21.51 -5.73
N LEU A 53 9.50 21.51 -5.94
CA LEU A 53 8.80 20.50 -6.73
C LEU A 53 8.81 20.93 -8.20
N THR A 54 9.30 20.05 -9.08
CA THR A 54 9.28 20.25 -10.54
C THR A 54 8.34 19.25 -11.19
N ILE A 55 7.48 19.72 -12.08
CA ILE A 55 6.55 18.87 -12.87
C ILE A 55 6.78 19.12 -14.36
N ARG A 56 7.12 18.07 -15.08
CA ARG A 56 7.12 18.07 -16.55
C ARG A 56 5.74 17.61 -17.03
N ALA A 57 5.01 18.43 -17.74
CA ALA A 57 3.63 18.15 -18.18
C ALA A 57 3.43 18.43 -19.67
N PRO A 58 2.54 17.70 -20.36
CA PRO A 58 2.15 17.97 -21.74
C PRO A 58 1.68 19.42 -21.97
N LYS A 59 1.96 19.99 -23.14
CA LYS A 59 1.67 21.43 -23.46
C LYS A 59 0.20 21.81 -23.43
N GLU A 60 -0.70 20.88 -23.59
CA GLU A 60 -2.14 21.07 -23.48
C GLU A 60 -2.58 21.42 -22.06
N ILE A 61 -1.85 20.99 -21.05
CA ILE A 61 -2.11 21.29 -19.65
C ILE A 61 -1.55 22.68 -19.35
N LYS A 62 -2.43 23.67 -19.12
CA LYS A 62 -2.04 25.08 -19.00
C LYS A 62 -1.88 25.55 -17.56
N GLU A 63 -2.58 24.92 -16.64
CA GLU A 63 -2.61 25.28 -15.22
C GLU A 63 -2.56 24.00 -14.39
N ILE A 64 -1.72 23.99 -13.38
CA ILE A 64 -1.56 22.88 -12.44
C ILE A 64 -1.56 23.45 -11.04
N LYS A 65 -2.34 22.85 -10.18
CA LYS A 65 -2.32 23.06 -8.74
C LYS A 65 -1.71 21.84 -8.06
N ALA A 66 -0.68 22.03 -7.26
CA ALA A 66 -0.10 20.99 -6.42
C ALA A 66 -0.79 21.00 -5.05
N SER A 67 -1.35 19.89 -4.64
CA SER A 67 -1.99 19.70 -3.33
C SER A 67 -1.11 18.80 -2.47
N PHE A 68 -0.51 19.38 -1.45
CA PHE A 68 0.39 18.72 -0.51
C PHE A 68 -0.38 18.13 0.67
N LEU A 69 0.06 16.98 1.14
CA LEU A 69 -0.54 16.24 2.26
C LEU A 69 0.55 15.79 3.24
N ASN A 70 0.22 15.85 4.53
CA ASN A 70 0.94 15.10 5.57
C ASN A 70 0.06 13.92 6.00
N THR A 71 0.50 12.71 5.72
CA THR A 71 -0.26 11.49 6.04
C THR A 71 -0.36 11.21 7.54
N ALA A 72 0.52 11.82 8.34
CA ALA A 72 0.52 11.65 9.79
C ALA A 72 -0.57 12.44 10.52
N ASN A 73 -0.94 13.61 9.99
CA ASN A 73 -1.80 14.55 10.72
C ASN A 73 -2.88 15.19 9.85
N GLY A 74 -2.99 14.77 8.58
CA GLY A 74 -3.98 15.27 7.64
C GLY A 74 -3.82 16.74 7.22
N LYS A 75 -2.67 17.35 7.53
CA LYS A 75 -2.41 18.73 7.11
C LYS A 75 -2.27 18.80 5.60
N THR A 76 -2.98 19.74 4.98
CA THR A 76 -2.95 19.97 3.53
C THR A 76 -2.52 21.40 3.19
N SER A 77 -2.05 21.60 1.96
CA SER A 77 -1.76 22.93 1.40
C SER A 77 -1.80 22.87 -0.12
N ASP A 78 -2.56 23.77 -0.72
CA ASP A 78 -2.67 23.92 -2.16
C ASP A 78 -1.77 25.05 -2.66
N ILE A 79 -1.01 24.82 -3.71
CA ILE A 79 -0.10 25.79 -4.31
C ILE A 79 -0.27 25.78 -5.83
N GLU A 80 -0.63 26.93 -6.41
CA GLU A 80 -0.61 27.10 -7.87
C GLU A 80 0.83 27.03 -8.38
N MET A 81 1.08 26.12 -9.32
CA MET A 81 2.41 25.96 -9.90
C MET A 81 2.70 27.02 -10.96
N LYS A 82 3.93 27.48 -11.01
CA LYS A 82 4.39 28.46 -11.99
C LYS A 82 5.14 27.78 -13.12
N LYS A 83 4.85 28.18 -14.35
CA LYS A 83 5.66 27.78 -15.50
C LYS A 83 7.09 28.31 -15.32
N SER A 84 8.06 27.41 -15.34
CA SER A 84 9.50 27.74 -15.25
C SER A 84 10.19 27.69 -16.61
N SER A 85 9.84 26.75 -17.48
CA SER A 85 10.36 26.61 -18.83
C SER A 85 9.41 25.81 -19.73
N GLU A 86 9.75 25.62 -20.99
CA GLU A 86 9.06 24.72 -21.91
C GLU A 86 10.00 24.20 -22.99
N ASP A 87 9.73 23.01 -23.50
CA ASP A 87 10.31 22.43 -24.72
C ASP A 87 9.26 22.33 -25.84
N ASN A 88 9.54 21.57 -26.91
CA ASN A 88 8.61 21.42 -28.01
C ASN A 88 7.29 20.71 -27.66
N LYS A 89 7.27 19.86 -26.65
CA LYS A 89 6.13 19.00 -26.29
C LYS A 89 5.57 19.28 -24.90
N ASN A 90 6.40 19.80 -23.99
CA ASN A 90 6.08 19.88 -22.57
C ASN A 90 6.29 21.27 -22.00
N ILE A 91 5.63 21.53 -20.89
CA ILE A 91 5.85 22.68 -20.02
C ILE A 91 6.43 22.13 -18.71
N ILE A 92 7.43 22.82 -18.18
CA ILE A 92 7.97 22.56 -16.84
C ILE A 92 7.33 23.54 -15.87
N TYR A 93 6.64 23.01 -14.90
CA TYR A 93 6.04 23.75 -13.80
C TYR A 93 6.87 23.57 -12.53
N SER A 94 6.84 24.57 -11.65
CA SER A 94 7.47 24.43 -10.33
C SER A 94 6.74 25.22 -9.25
N CYS A 95 6.85 24.72 -8.04
CA CYS A 95 6.49 25.42 -6.80
C CYS A 95 7.46 24.99 -5.69
N GLU A 96 7.33 25.57 -4.50
CA GLU A 96 8.13 25.19 -3.33
C GLU A 96 7.21 24.88 -2.18
N ALA A 97 7.51 23.82 -1.42
CA ALA A 97 6.83 23.45 -0.21
C ALA A 97 7.82 22.94 0.85
N ASP A 98 7.36 22.87 2.09
CA ASP A 98 8.17 22.50 3.25
C ASP A 98 8.15 20.97 3.43
N VAL A 99 9.29 20.30 3.20
CA VAL A 99 9.43 18.83 3.35
C VAL A 99 9.34 18.36 4.80
N ASN A 100 9.45 19.23 5.79
CA ASN A 100 9.20 18.91 7.19
C ASN A 100 7.70 18.95 7.55
N SER A 101 6.88 19.51 6.66
CA SER A 101 5.44 19.64 6.86
C SER A 101 4.61 18.69 6.03
N TYR A 102 5.11 18.20 4.89
CA TYR A 102 4.35 17.38 3.95
C TYR A 102 5.22 16.24 3.41
N ASN A 103 4.66 15.06 3.27
CA ASN A 103 5.34 13.89 2.71
C ASN A 103 4.72 13.39 1.40
N MET A 104 3.55 13.90 1.02
CA MET A 104 2.89 13.54 -0.23
C MET A 104 2.38 14.75 -0.99
N VAL A 105 2.19 14.58 -2.30
CA VAL A 105 1.60 15.57 -3.19
C VAL A 105 0.81 14.87 -4.30
N HIS A 106 -0.30 15.48 -4.72
CA HIS A 106 -0.97 15.17 -5.99
C HIS A 106 -1.20 16.45 -6.78
N LEU A 107 -1.52 16.27 -8.05
CA LEU A 107 -1.79 17.39 -8.95
C LEU A 107 -3.27 17.45 -9.31
N ASN A 108 -3.78 18.68 -9.40
CA ASN A 108 -5.08 18.97 -9.95
C ASN A 108 -4.92 19.85 -11.20
N TYR A 109 -5.52 19.46 -12.31
CA TYR A 109 -5.55 20.19 -13.57
C TYR A 109 -6.82 19.90 -14.36
N GLY A 110 -7.50 20.94 -14.81
CA GLY A 110 -8.83 20.78 -15.39
C GLY A 110 -9.80 20.14 -14.40
N LYS A 111 -10.24 18.92 -14.71
CA LYS A 111 -11.06 18.09 -13.81
C LYS A 111 -10.30 16.85 -13.32
N THR A 112 -9.05 16.70 -13.68
CA THR A 112 -8.22 15.55 -13.32
C THR A 112 -7.50 15.78 -11.99
N LYS A 113 -7.45 14.74 -11.16
CA LYS A 113 -6.65 14.63 -9.96
C LYS A 113 -5.73 13.41 -10.12
N THR A 114 -4.43 13.57 -9.94
CA THR A 114 -3.51 12.43 -9.96
C THR A 114 -3.54 11.67 -8.64
N MET A 115 -3.00 10.45 -8.62
CA MET A 115 -2.67 9.77 -7.37
C MET A 115 -1.64 10.57 -6.57
N ASN A 116 -1.64 10.40 -5.25
CA ASN A 116 -0.59 10.94 -4.40
C ASN A 116 0.74 10.24 -4.68
N VAL A 117 1.81 11.04 -4.71
CA VAL A 117 3.20 10.58 -4.80
C VAL A 117 4.02 11.18 -3.66
N ALA A 118 5.14 10.57 -3.32
CA ALA A 118 6.03 11.08 -2.28
C ALA A 118 6.53 12.50 -2.61
N PHE A 119 6.61 13.33 -1.60
CA PHE A 119 7.22 14.67 -1.66
C PHE A 119 8.29 14.79 -0.59
N ASN A 120 9.54 14.84 -1.00
CA ASN A 120 10.71 15.02 -0.12
C ASN A 120 11.91 15.52 -0.93
N SER A 121 13.03 15.73 -0.26
CA SER A 121 14.28 16.19 -0.89
C SER A 121 15.02 15.11 -1.69
N PHE A 122 14.52 13.88 -1.72
CA PHE A 122 15.10 12.74 -2.46
C PHE A 122 14.53 12.57 -3.86
N ILE A 123 13.56 13.39 -4.25
CA ILE A 123 12.97 13.41 -5.59
C ILE A 123 13.16 14.78 -6.22
N SER A 124 13.76 14.87 -7.41
CA SER A 124 13.98 16.15 -8.10
C SER A 124 12.74 16.65 -8.85
N GLY A 125 11.84 15.76 -9.24
CA GLY A 125 10.59 16.10 -9.90
C GLY A 125 9.81 14.90 -10.41
N TRP A 126 8.66 15.19 -11.03
CA TRP A 126 7.76 14.20 -11.60
C TRP A 126 7.42 14.55 -13.04
N ASN A 127 7.31 13.54 -13.88
CA ASN A 127 6.80 13.65 -15.26
C ASN A 127 5.34 13.19 -15.28
N LEU A 128 4.45 14.08 -15.66
CA LEU A 128 3.03 13.78 -15.82
C LEU A 128 2.80 13.17 -17.20
N GLN A 129 2.42 11.90 -17.23
CA GLN A 129 2.16 11.13 -18.44
C GLN A 129 0.95 10.21 -18.23
N ASN A 130 -0.07 10.32 -19.07
CA ASN A 130 -1.31 9.52 -18.97
C ASN A 130 -1.96 9.59 -17.58
N ASP A 131 -1.98 10.80 -17.00
CA ASP A 131 -2.53 11.10 -15.66
C ASP A 131 -1.74 10.45 -14.49
N GLU A 132 -0.61 9.81 -14.78
CA GLU A 132 0.32 9.28 -13.81
C GLU A 132 1.55 10.18 -13.60
N LEU A 133 2.09 10.13 -12.39
CA LEU A 133 3.33 10.82 -12.02
C LEU A 133 4.47 9.80 -11.95
N LEU A 134 5.45 9.94 -12.82
CA LEU A 134 6.64 9.11 -12.88
C LEU A 134 7.87 9.95 -12.46
N PRO A 135 8.86 9.38 -11.75
CA PRO A 135 10.05 10.13 -11.34
C PRO A 135 10.74 10.81 -12.52
N TYR A 136 11.21 12.05 -12.31
CA TYR A 136 11.80 12.88 -13.34
C TYR A 136 12.99 13.68 -12.81
N VAL A 137 14.00 13.82 -13.66
CA VAL A 137 15.14 14.70 -13.42
C VAL A 137 15.08 15.90 -14.36
N GLU A 138 15.02 17.11 -13.80
CA GLU A 138 14.94 18.34 -14.59
C GLU A 138 16.12 18.45 -15.56
N GLY A 139 15.83 18.71 -16.82
CA GLY A 139 16.81 18.82 -17.89
C GLY A 139 17.24 17.51 -18.56
N LYS A 140 16.73 16.37 -18.10
CA LYS A 140 16.89 15.06 -18.77
C LYS A 140 15.61 14.64 -19.48
N GLU A 141 15.71 14.00 -20.62
CA GLU A 141 14.53 13.35 -21.23
C GLU A 141 14.25 12.07 -20.47
N PRO A 142 13.02 11.87 -19.98
CA PRO A 142 12.67 10.64 -19.24
C PRO A 142 12.80 9.40 -20.12
N SER A 143 13.40 8.36 -19.58
CA SER A 143 13.45 7.03 -20.20
C SER A 143 13.10 6.01 -19.15
N TYR A 144 11.98 5.32 -19.33
CA TYR A 144 11.49 4.29 -18.39
C TYR A 144 11.81 2.88 -18.88
N ASP A 145 12.91 2.75 -19.65
CA ASP A 145 13.46 1.49 -20.14
C ASP A 145 14.97 1.44 -19.79
N PRO A 146 15.31 1.18 -18.51
CA PRO A 146 16.69 1.20 -18.05
C PRO A 146 17.45 -0.01 -18.58
N LYS A 147 18.74 0.18 -18.84
CA LYS A 147 19.66 -0.92 -19.12
C LYS A 147 20.09 -1.57 -17.82
N PHE A 148 20.10 -2.89 -17.77
CA PHE A 148 20.58 -3.67 -16.63
C PHE A 148 21.27 -4.95 -17.10
N GLU A 149 22.13 -5.49 -16.24
CA GLU A 149 22.76 -6.80 -16.44
C GLU A 149 21.93 -7.88 -15.78
N THR A 150 21.85 -9.06 -16.40
CA THR A 150 21.23 -10.24 -15.78
C THR A 150 22.30 -11.23 -15.36
N LYS A 151 22.34 -11.55 -14.08
CA LYS A 151 23.16 -12.60 -13.51
C LYS A 151 22.32 -13.77 -13.07
N VAL A 152 22.65 -14.96 -13.50
CA VAL A 152 22.01 -16.20 -13.06
C VAL A 152 22.84 -16.85 -11.95
N PHE A 153 22.17 -17.16 -10.86
CA PHE A 153 22.65 -17.95 -9.74
C PHE A 153 21.90 -19.28 -9.69
N GLN A 154 22.25 -20.16 -8.76
CA GLN A 154 21.51 -21.39 -8.47
C GLN A 154 20.98 -21.35 -7.04
N PHE A 155 19.68 -21.51 -6.88
CA PHE A 155 19.03 -21.65 -5.59
C PHE A 155 18.08 -22.85 -5.64
N ASP A 156 18.21 -23.77 -4.69
CA ASP A 156 17.39 -24.99 -4.61
C ASP A 156 17.33 -25.79 -5.92
N GLY A 157 18.45 -25.87 -6.64
CA GLY A 157 18.56 -26.57 -7.92
C GLY A 157 17.86 -25.89 -9.10
N LYS A 158 17.45 -24.63 -8.95
CA LYS A 158 16.77 -23.82 -9.96
C LYS A 158 17.56 -22.57 -10.29
N ASP A 159 17.43 -22.10 -11.54
CA ASP A 159 17.98 -20.82 -11.95
C ASP A 159 17.30 -19.68 -11.18
N LYS A 160 18.11 -18.81 -10.58
CA LYS A 160 17.70 -17.61 -9.87
C LYS A 160 18.37 -16.40 -10.50
N LYS A 161 17.57 -15.51 -11.10
CA LYS A 161 18.09 -14.32 -11.75
C LYS A 161 18.18 -13.15 -10.79
N ALA A 162 19.24 -12.37 -10.95
CA ALA A 162 19.33 -11.03 -10.40
C ALA A 162 19.53 -10.04 -11.56
N TYR A 163 18.72 -9.01 -11.60
CA TYR A 163 18.81 -7.90 -12.54
C TYR A 163 19.56 -6.76 -11.85
N ILE A 164 20.73 -6.40 -12.40
CA ILE A 164 21.63 -5.45 -11.77
C ILE A 164 21.67 -4.19 -12.60
N TRP A 165 21.14 -3.13 -12.02
CA TRP A 165 21.16 -1.80 -12.62
C TRP A 165 22.26 -0.95 -12.00
N THR A 166 23.00 -0.28 -12.87
CA THR A 166 23.96 0.77 -12.50
C THR A 166 23.58 2.06 -13.22
N PRO A 167 23.80 3.25 -12.62
CA PRO A 167 23.56 4.50 -13.32
C PRO A 167 24.45 4.65 -14.55
N ASP A 168 24.05 5.49 -15.51
CA ASP A 168 24.75 5.68 -16.79
C ASP A 168 26.20 6.16 -16.61
N ASP A 169 26.50 6.89 -15.54
CA ASP A 169 27.81 7.40 -15.18
C ASP A 169 28.59 6.50 -14.21
N TYR A 170 28.13 5.26 -14.02
CA TYR A 170 28.80 4.31 -13.15
C TYR A 170 30.23 4.01 -13.63
N ASP A 171 31.20 4.25 -12.74
CA ASP A 171 32.62 3.88 -12.97
C ASP A 171 33.10 2.89 -11.91
N LYS A 172 33.43 1.68 -12.37
CA LYS A 172 33.95 0.62 -11.51
C LYS A 172 35.28 0.99 -10.84
N ASN A 173 36.06 1.90 -11.43
CA ASN A 173 37.35 2.32 -10.97
C ASN A 173 37.35 3.65 -10.21
N SER A 174 36.17 4.22 -9.99
CA SER A 174 36.01 5.43 -9.20
C SER A 174 36.48 5.23 -7.75
N GLU A 175 36.98 6.28 -7.12
CA GLU A 175 37.21 6.30 -5.68
C GLU A 175 35.91 6.33 -4.89
N GLU A 176 34.84 6.87 -5.48
CA GLU A 176 33.52 6.91 -4.87
C GLU A 176 32.83 5.56 -5.02
N LYS A 177 32.33 5.04 -3.91
CA LYS A 177 31.57 3.79 -3.86
C LYS A 177 30.07 4.04 -3.90
N TYR A 178 29.34 3.02 -4.33
CA TYR A 178 27.89 3.02 -4.41
C TYR A 178 27.29 2.22 -3.26
N SER A 179 26.20 2.70 -2.69
CA SER A 179 25.34 1.90 -1.83
C SER A 179 24.62 0.83 -2.65
N VAL A 180 24.16 -0.24 -2.02
CA VAL A 180 23.43 -1.31 -2.71
C VAL A 180 22.02 -1.42 -2.19
N ILE A 181 21.04 -1.34 -3.10
CA ILE A 181 19.63 -1.57 -2.82
C ILE A 181 19.26 -2.93 -3.42
N TYR A 182 19.06 -3.91 -2.56
CA TYR A 182 18.49 -5.20 -2.95
C TYR A 182 16.98 -5.11 -2.93
N MET A 183 16.30 -5.74 -3.91
CA MET A 183 14.84 -5.80 -3.96
C MET A 183 14.35 -7.18 -4.35
N PHE A 184 13.33 -7.66 -3.65
CA PHE A 184 12.59 -8.86 -4.04
C PHE A 184 11.61 -8.59 -5.19
N ASP A 185 11.08 -9.66 -5.77
CA ASP A 185 10.18 -9.61 -6.94
C ASP A 185 10.79 -8.84 -8.12
N GLY A 186 12.06 -9.09 -8.37
CA GLY A 186 12.93 -8.33 -9.28
C GLY A 186 12.43 -8.15 -10.70
N GLN A 187 11.60 -9.06 -11.18
CA GLN A 187 10.99 -9.00 -12.53
C GLN A 187 10.02 -7.82 -12.72
N SER A 188 9.61 -7.14 -11.66
CA SER A 188 8.74 -5.96 -11.71
C SER A 188 9.40 -4.67 -11.22
N VAL A 189 10.69 -4.71 -10.87
CA VAL A 189 11.39 -3.60 -10.21
C VAL A 189 11.92 -2.56 -11.19
N LEU A 190 12.61 -2.99 -12.25
CA LEU A 190 13.35 -2.10 -13.14
C LEU A 190 12.59 -1.75 -14.42
N ALA A 191 11.95 -2.71 -15.05
CA ALA A 191 11.22 -2.51 -16.31
C ALA A 191 9.99 -3.40 -16.39
N THR A 192 9.04 -3.00 -17.22
CA THR A 192 7.86 -3.81 -17.52
C THR A 192 8.22 -5.05 -18.32
N GLY A 193 7.59 -6.18 -17.96
CA GLY A 193 7.58 -7.36 -18.82
C GLY A 193 8.88 -8.13 -18.92
N ILE A 194 9.82 -7.99 -17.96
CA ILE A 194 11.11 -8.69 -17.99
C ILE A 194 10.97 -10.21 -18.26
N GLU A 195 9.83 -10.83 -18.00
CA GLU A 195 9.63 -12.26 -18.28
C GLU A 195 8.18 -12.69 -18.56
N ARG A 196 7.22 -11.81 -18.58
CA ARG A 196 5.80 -12.22 -18.59
C ARG A 196 5.05 -11.91 -19.87
N GLY A 197 5.66 -11.21 -20.83
CA GLY A 197 4.95 -10.80 -22.06
C GLY A 197 3.67 -10.00 -21.79
N MET A 198 3.61 -9.31 -20.67
CA MET A 198 2.52 -8.43 -20.33
C MET A 198 2.88 -7.04 -20.80
N ASP A 199 2.18 -6.57 -21.82
CA ASP A 199 2.27 -5.21 -22.37
C ASP A 199 1.69 -4.15 -21.42
N ASN A 200 1.99 -4.22 -20.12
CA ASN A 200 1.43 -3.27 -19.15
C ASN A 200 2.53 -2.49 -18.45
N ASP A 201 2.76 -1.27 -18.93
CA ASP A 201 3.58 -0.24 -18.27
C ASP A 201 3.17 0.03 -16.81
N VAL A 202 1.98 -0.40 -16.44
CA VAL A 202 1.34 -0.22 -15.12
C VAL A 202 1.96 -1.10 -14.02
N MET A 203 2.71 -2.15 -14.37
CA MET A 203 3.19 -3.16 -13.42
C MET A 203 4.68 -3.05 -13.08
N CYS A 204 5.27 -1.88 -13.23
CA CYS A 204 6.67 -1.62 -12.89
C CYS A 204 6.81 -0.59 -11.76
N TRP A 205 7.77 -0.84 -10.87
CA TRP A 205 8.11 0.10 -9.81
C TRP A 205 8.92 1.31 -10.29
N ASN A 206 9.56 1.22 -11.46
CA ASN A 206 10.45 2.25 -11.99
C ASN A 206 11.50 2.72 -10.96
N VAL A 207 12.12 1.78 -10.28
CA VAL A 207 13.04 2.07 -9.16
C VAL A 207 14.30 2.79 -9.64
N SER A 208 14.80 2.44 -10.84
CA SER A 208 15.96 3.10 -11.45
C SER A 208 15.76 4.60 -11.62
N GLU A 209 14.56 5.03 -12.00
CA GLU A 209 14.22 6.44 -12.18
C GLU A 209 14.14 7.17 -10.85
N SER A 210 13.58 6.52 -9.81
CA SER A 210 13.56 7.06 -8.45
C SER A 210 14.98 7.22 -7.90
N VAL A 211 15.84 6.22 -8.08
CA VAL A 211 17.24 6.28 -7.65
C VAL A 211 18.03 7.32 -8.46
N THR A 212 17.79 7.41 -9.77
CA THR A 212 18.40 8.46 -10.61
C THR A 212 17.98 9.86 -10.14
N SER A 213 16.71 10.03 -9.78
CA SER A 213 16.21 11.30 -9.25
C SER A 213 16.81 11.62 -7.88
N MET A 214 16.94 10.64 -7.00
CA MET A 214 17.65 10.79 -5.73
C MET A 214 19.10 11.22 -5.95
N MET A 215 19.84 10.54 -6.84
CA MET A 215 21.25 10.88 -7.16
C MET A 215 21.41 12.28 -7.73
N ALA A 216 20.41 12.77 -8.48
CA ALA A 216 20.39 14.13 -9.00
C ALA A 216 20.04 15.19 -7.93
N ALA A 217 19.30 14.81 -6.90
CA ALA A 217 18.86 15.70 -5.84
C ALA A 217 19.78 15.72 -4.61
N THR A 218 20.64 14.68 -4.47
CA THR A 218 21.52 14.49 -3.31
C THR A 218 22.90 14.01 -3.77
N ASP A 219 23.83 13.92 -2.82
CA ASP A 219 25.17 13.33 -3.08
C ASP A 219 25.20 11.79 -2.93
N ASN A 220 24.04 11.16 -2.64
CA ASN A 220 23.96 9.71 -2.49
C ASN A 220 24.08 9.01 -3.84
N LYS A 221 24.80 7.89 -3.87
CA LYS A 221 24.95 7.04 -5.04
C LYS A 221 24.53 5.61 -4.71
N ALA A 222 23.81 4.96 -5.60
CA ALA A 222 23.39 3.58 -5.42
C ALA A 222 23.32 2.79 -6.72
N ILE A 223 23.48 1.46 -6.59
CA ILE A 223 23.10 0.48 -7.59
C ILE A 223 21.91 -0.33 -7.08
N ILE A 224 21.18 -0.97 -7.99
CA ILE A 224 20.03 -1.81 -7.66
C ILE A 224 20.34 -3.24 -8.03
N VAL A 225 20.02 -4.17 -7.14
CA VAL A 225 20.10 -5.62 -7.35
C VAL A 225 18.70 -6.19 -7.13
N ALA A 226 17.96 -6.32 -8.22
CA ALA A 226 16.59 -6.81 -8.21
C ALA A 226 16.58 -8.33 -8.41
N ILE A 227 16.17 -9.08 -7.39
CA ILE A 227 16.22 -10.54 -7.36
C ILE A 227 14.85 -11.08 -7.74
N ASP A 228 14.76 -11.88 -8.84
CA ASP A 228 13.50 -12.45 -9.26
C ASP A 228 12.92 -13.41 -8.21
N ASN A 229 11.62 -13.54 -8.22
CA ASN A 229 10.97 -14.64 -7.50
C ASN A 229 10.87 -15.88 -8.38
N GLY A 230 10.63 -17.03 -7.77
CA GLY A 230 10.51 -18.30 -8.48
C GLY A 230 9.22 -18.49 -9.27
N SER A 231 8.45 -17.44 -9.55
CA SER A 231 7.14 -17.53 -10.20
C SER A 231 6.18 -18.47 -9.42
N LEU A 232 6.00 -19.69 -9.85
CA LEU A 232 5.19 -20.70 -9.14
C LEU A 232 5.73 -21.06 -7.74
N TYR A 233 7.00 -20.79 -7.48
CA TYR A 233 7.67 -21.05 -6.19
C TYR A 233 7.85 -19.78 -5.35
N ARG A 234 7.18 -18.68 -5.72
CA ARG A 234 7.30 -17.41 -5.00
C ARG A 234 6.98 -17.53 -3.51
N SER A 235 5.93 -18.28 -3.17
CA SER A 235 5.54 -18.55 -1.78
C SER A 235 6.60 -19.36 -1.05
N ASP A 236 7.20 -20.38 -1.70
CA ASP A 236 8.26 -21.16 -1.08
C ASP A 236 9.47 -20.28 -0.70
N GLU A 237 9.84 -19.35 -1.59
CA GLU A 237 11.04 -18.53 -1.45
C GLU A 237 10.87 -17.31 -0.55
N LEU A 238 9.65 -16.76 -0.45
CA LEU A 238 9.39 -15.50 0.27
C LEU A 238 8.60 -15.69 1.58
N ILE A 239 8.48 -16.92 2.06
CA ILE A 239 7.90 -17.21 3.37
C ILE A 239 8.98 -17.88 4.22
N PRO A 240 9.45 -17.23 5.30
CA PRO A 240 10.43 -17.80 6.20
C PRO A 240 9.86 -19.01 6.97
N ASP A 241 10.71 -19.98 7.32
CA ASP A 241 10.27 -21.12 8.13
C ASP A 241 10.23 -20.77 9.61
N LEU A 242 9.19 -20.03 10.01
CA LEU A 242 8.93 -19.66 11.40
C LEU A 242 7.94 -20.59 12.11
N GLY A 243 7.42 -21.60 11.40
CA GLY A 243 6.44 -22.53 11.95
C GLY A 243 5.18 -22.66 11.09
N LYS A 244 4.06 -22.92 11.74
CA LYS A 244 2.77 -23.14 11.06
C LYS A 244 2.22 -21.85 10.49
N ILE A 245 1.69 -21.93 9.27
CA ILE A 245 0.98 -20.83 8.61
C ILE A 245 -0.39 -20.63 9.27
N ASN A 246 -0.76 -19.40 9.50
CA ASN A 246 -2.10 -19.03 9.90
C ASN A 246 -3.05 -19.18 8.68
N MET A 247 -3.98 -20.12 8.80
CA MET A 247 -4.98 -20.38 7.76
C MET A 247 -6.29 -19.62 7.99
N GLU A 248 -6.40 -18.90 9.11
CA GLU A 248 -7.59 -18.08 9.39
C GLU A 248 -7.66 -16.92 8.41
N GLY A 249 -8.77 -16.83 7.68
CA GLY A 249 -8.98 -15.76 6.68
C GLY A 249 -8.41 -16.02 5.29
N GLN A 250 -7.71 -17.12 5.08
CA GLN A 250 -7.27 -17.51 3.74
C GLN A 250 -8.47 -17.85 2.85
N ASP A 251 -8.33 -17.58 1.55
CA ASP A 251 -9.32 -18.03 0.56
C ASP A 251 -9.51 -19.55 0.66
N SER A 252 -10.73 -20.04 0.49
CA SER A 252 -11.06 -21.47 0.60
C SER A 252 -10.35 -22.35 -0.43
N SER A 253 -9.78 -21.76 -1.47
CA SER A 253 -8.95 -22.47 -2.45
C SER A 253 -7.51 -22.68 -1.99
N VAL A 254 -7.04 -21.89 -1.01
CA VAL A 254 -5.70 -21.98 -0.42
C VAL A 254 -5.71 -23.05 0.67
N LYS A 255 -4.74 -23.95 0.64
CA LYS A 255 -4.62 -25.04 1.59
C LYS A 255 -3.29 -24.98 2.34
N GLU A 256 -3.27 -25.48 3.57
CA GLU A 256 -2.03 -25.57 4.37
C GLU A 256 -0.93 -26.36 3.63
N GLU A 257 -1.32 -27.34 2.80
CA GLU A 257 -0.40 -28.14 2.00
C GLU A 257 0.35 -27.31 0.95
N ASP A 258 -0.21 -26.17 0.53
CA ASP A 258 0.43 -25.27 -0.44
C ASP A 258 1.65 -24.54 0.17
N PHE A 259 1.81 -24.57 1.49
CA PHE A 259 2.89 -23.92 2.24
C PHE A 259 3.82 -24.91 2.96
N THR A 260 3.89 -26.15 2.49
CA THR A 260 4.74 -27.16 3.12
C THR A 260 6.23 -26.98 2.84
N HIS A 261 6.58 -26.13 1.90
CA HIS A 261 7.94 -25.97 1.37
C HIS A 261 8.50 -24.55 1.58
N LYS A 262 8.38 -24.05 2.81
CA LYS A 262 8.89 -22.71 3.15
C LYS A 262 10.43 -22.70 3.12
N ARG A 263 11.00 -21.86 2.27
CA ARG A 263 12.44 -21.73 2.04
C ARG A 263 12.94 -20.29 2.21
N GLY A 264 12.12 -19.37 2.74
CA GLY A 264 12.51 -17.98 2.92
C GLY A 264 13.78 -17.83 3.75
N SER A 265 13.89 -18.59 4.86
CA SER A 265 15.11 -18.58 5.68
C SER A 265 16.36 -18.98 4.89
N ASP A 266 16.29 -20.05 4.07
CA ASP A 266 17.41 -20.47 3.20
C ASP A 266 17.65 -19.44 2.08
N PHE A 267 16.58 -18.75 1.64
CA PHE A 267 16.68 -17.72 0.62
C PHE A 267 17.37 -16.45 1.15
N ALA A 268 17.12 -16.07 2.41
CA ALA A 268 17.86 -15.02 3.09
C ALA A 268 19.36 -15.34 3.16
N ASP A 269 19.70 -16.56 3.60
CA ASP A 269 21.10 -17.04 3.64
C ASP A 269 21.74 -17.04 2.24
N PHE A 270 21.00 -17.51 1.21
CA PHE A 270 21.47 -17.49 -0.17
C PHE A 270 21.81 -16.08 -0.65
N ILE A 271 21.01 -15.07 -0.31
CA ILE A 271 21.31 -13.67 -0.65
C ILE A 271 22.58 -13.21 0.03
N CYS A 272 22.71 -13.47 1.34
CA CYS A 272 23.86 -13.05 2.14
C CYS A 272 25.15 -13.77 1.73
N ASP A 273 25.09 -15.07 1.43
CA ASP A 273 26.28 -15.90 1.26
C ASP A 273 26.65 -16.14 -0.20
N THR A 274 25.73 -15.86 -1.14
CA THR A 274 25.98 -16.10 -2.57
C THR A 274 25.86 -14.84 -3.40
N VAL A 275 24.72 -14.11 -3.29
CA VAL A 275 24.47 -12.94 -4.14
C VAL A 275 25.34 -11.77 -3.72
N MET A 276 25.33 -11.39 -2.43
CA MET A 276 26.10 -10.26 -1.91
C MET A 276 27.61 -10.39 -2.16
N PRO A 277 28.27 -11.53 -1.91
CA PRO A 277 29.69 -11.68 -2.22
C PRO A 277 30.03 -11.50 -3.71
N TYR A 278 29.13 -11.94 -4.60
CA TYR A 278 29.30 -11.69 -6.03
C TYR A 278 29.22 -10.19 -6.36
N ILE A 279 28.22 -9.48 -5.83
CA ILE A 279 28.03 -8.04 -6.03
C ILE A 279 29.24 -7.27 -5.48
N ASN A 280 29.65 -7.55 -4.25
CA ASN A 280 30.77 -6.90 -3.57
C ASN A 280 32.11 -7.09 -4.32
N LYS A 281 32.29 -8.23 -4.99
CA LYS A 281 33.48 -8.51 -5.80
C LYS A 281 33.42 -7.87 -7.18
N THR A 282 32.22 -7.74 -7.75
CA THR A 282 32.05 -7.38 -9.16
C THR A 282 31.90 -5.89 -9.36
N TYR A 283 31.23 -5.21 -8.44
CA TYR A 283 30.91 -3.78 -8.53
C TYR A 283 31.67 -2.96 -7.50
N ASN A 284 31.81 -1.64 -7.76
CA ASN A 284 32.45 -0.69 -6.85
C ASN A 284 31.44 -0.22 -5.80
N VAL A 285 31.19 -1.02 -4.80
CA VAL A 285 30.17 -0.80 -3.78
C VAL A 285 30.75 -0.78 -2.37
N TYR A 286 30.04 -0.14 -1.46
CA TYR A 286 30.25 -0.35 -0.03
C TYR A 286 29.86 -1.79 0.34
N THR A 287 30.51 -2.33 1.36
CA THR A 287 30.30 -3.73 1.78
C THR A 287 29.81 -3.86 3.21
N ASP A 288 29.54 -2.73 3.84
CA ASP A 288 29.03 -2.66 5.22
C ASP A 288 27.50 -2.55 5.23
N ALA A 289 26.91 -2.89 6.37
CA ALA A 289 25.47 -2.87 6.56
C ALA A 289 24.87 -1.47 6.38
N GLN A 290 25.59 -0.42 6.77
CA GLN A 290 25.08 0.96 6.72
C GLN A 290 24.71 1.39 5.29
N HIS A 291 25.42 0.88 4.29
CA HIS A 291 25.22 1.21 2.87
C HIS A 291 24.47 0.10 2.11
N THR A 292 23.92 -0.87 2.82
CA THR A 292 23.20 -2.00 2.24
C THR A 292 21.74 -2.00 2.71
N THR A 293 20.84 -2.01 1.76
CA THR A 293 19.40 -1.92 2.01
C THR A 293 18.68 -3.07 1.29
N LEU A 294 17.65 -3.62 1.90
CA LEU A 294 16.76 -4.60 1.28
C LEU A 294 15.32 -4.06 1.30
N ALA A 295 14.57 -4.26 0.22
CA ALA A 295 13.18 -3.86 0.15
C ALA A 295 12.32 -4.86 -0.61
N GLY A 296 11.02 -4.86 -0.30
CA GLY A 296 10.03 -5.67 -1.00
C GLY A 296 8.61 -5.35 -0.53
N SER A 297 7.63 -5.90 -1.24
CA SER A 297 6.22 -5.74 -0.90
C SER A 297 5.50 -7.07 -0.79
N SER A 298 4.38 -7.09 -0.07
CA SER A 298 3.58 -8.31 0.08
C SER A 298 4.41 -9.43 0.75
N LEU A 299 4.50 -10.62 0.14
CA LEU A 299 5.44 -11.65 0.58
C LEU A 299 6.91 -11.19 0.53
N GLY A 300 7.27 -10.36 -0.46
CA GLY A 300 8.61 -9.74 -0.49
C GLY A 300 8.84 -8.77 0.68
N GLY A 301 7.80 -8.10 1.15
CA GLY A 301 7.85 -7.28 2.38
C GLY A 301 8.02 -8.14 3.64
N LEU A 302 7.31 -9.25 3.72
CA LEU A 302 7.44 -10.25 4.79
C LEU A 302 8.87 -10.78 4.85
N GLU A 303 9.41 -11.22 3.73
CA GLU A 303 10.76 -11.75 3.62
C GLU A 303 11.83 -10.67 3.87
N THR A 304 11.57 -9.41 3.45
CA THR A 304 12.43 -8.28 3.80
C THR A 304 12.54 -8.09 5.32
N PHE A 305 11.39 -8.09 6.00
CA PHE A 305 11.35 -7.94 7.47
C PHE A 305 12.13 -9.06 8.16
N TYR A 306 11.89 -10.32 7.75
CA TYR A 306 12.62 -11.46 8.27
C TYR A 306 14.13 -11.36 8.01
N THR A 307 14.52 -11.12 6.77
CA THR A 307 15.92 -11.14 6.35
C THR A 307 16.75 -10.06 7.04
N VAL A 308 16.27 -8.81 7.09
CA VAL A 308 17.04 -7.71 7.69
C VAL A 308 17.19 -7.87 9.20
N LEU A 309 16.18 -8.43 9.88
CA LEU A 309 16.24 -8.69 11.32
C LEU A 309 17.11 -9.91 11.66
N SER A 310 17.17 -10.91 10.77
CA SER A 310 18.02 -12.10 10.94
C SER A 310 19.50 -11.83 10.59
N HIS A 311 19.78 -10.84 9.72
CA HIS A 311 21.11 -10.50 9.25
C HIS A 311 21.46 -9.01 9.44
N PRO A 312 21.39 -8.48 10.67
CA PRO A 312 21.63 -7.05 10.93
C PRO A 312 23.10 -6.63 10.65
N ASP A 313 24.03 -7.58 10.55
CA ASP A 313 25.41 -7.35 10.13
C ASP A 313 25.56 -7.14 8.60
N LYS A 314 24.52 -7.48 7.83
CA LYS A 314 24.49 -7.33 6.36
C LYS A 314 23.66 -6.15 5.91
N PHE A 315 22.54 -5.87 6.59
CA PHE A 315 21.58 -4.86 6.19
C PHE A 315 21.40 -3.78 7.26
N GLY A 316 21.66 -2.54 6.92
CA GLY A 316 21.45 -1.40 7.80
C GLY A 316 20.06 -0.78 7.67
N SER A 317 19.29 -1.15 6.63
CA SER A 317 17.91 -0.69 6.44
C SER A 317 17.05 -1.75 5.76
N GLY A 318 15.74 -1.76 6.13
CA GLY A 318 14.71 -2.54 5.49
C GLY A 318 13.53 -1.69 5.03
N GLY A 319 13.09 -1.89 3.77
CA GLY A 319 11.86 -1.31 3.20
C GLY A 319 10.74 -2.35 3.15
N VAL A 320 9.88 -2.35 4.14
CA VAL A 320 8.83 -3.34 4.38
C VAL A 320 7.50 -2.76 3.94
N MET A 321 7.04 -3.10 2.72
CA MET A 321 5.88 -2.46 2.12
C MET A 321 4.72 -3.44 2.04
N SER A 322 3.58 -3.09 2.66
CA SER A 322 2.33 -3.89 2.62
C SER A 322 2.58 -5.37 2.91
N ALA A 323 3.40 -5.65 3.91
CA ALA A 323 3.88 -7.01 4.19
C ALA A 323 2.75 -7.93 4.67
N THR A 324 2.80 -9.20 4.26
CA THR A 324 1.80 -10.22 4.61
C THR A 324 2.06 -10.81 5.99
N PHE A 325 2.16 -9.98 7.03
CA PHE A 325 2.47 -10.40 8.40
C PHE A 325 1.50 -11.41 8.97
N GLY A 326 0.24 -11.36 8.54
CA GLY A 326 -0.78 -12.30 8.98
C GLY A 326 -0.57 -13.74 8.51
N MET A 327 0.48 -14.03 7.73
CA MET A 327 0.87 -15.42 7.42
C MET A 327 1.22 -16.22 8.67
N PHE A 328 1.56 -15.56 9.78
CA PHE A 328 1.87 -16.20 11.05
C PHE A 328 1.10 -15.55 12.19
N ASP A 329 0.78 -16.34 13.20
CA ASP A 329 0.15 -15.86 14.43
C ASP A 329 1.09 -14.93 15.24
N ASP A 330 0.51 -14.06 16.05
CA ASP A 330 1.24 -13.08 16.88
C ASP A 330 2.30 -13.71 17.79
N ASN A 331 2.04 -14.92 18.32
CA ASN A 331 2.99 -15.61 19.16
C ASN A 331 4.24 -16.07 18.40
N VAL A 332 4.10 -16.37 17.10
CA VAL A 332 5.23 -16.72 16.23
C VAL A 332 6.13 -15.50 16.06
N TRP A 333 5.54 -14.34 15.77
CA TRP A 333 6.27 -13.08 15.65
C TRP A 333 6.91 -12.65 16.97
N THR A 334 6.20 -12.76 18.08
CA THR A 334 6.75 -12.43 19.41
C THR A 334 7.95 -13.31 19.74
N ASN A 335 7.90 -14.61 19.45
CA ASN A 335 9.02 -15.52 19.66
C ASN A 335 10.20 -15.15 18.73
N PHE A 336 9.94 -14.90 17.44
CA PHE A 336 10.98 -14.48 16.50
C PHE A 336 11.69 -13.19 16.97
N LEU A 337 10.93 -12.19 17.40
CA LEU A 337 11.47 -10.91 17.88
C LEU A 337 12.22 -11.05 19.20
N SER A 338 11.81 -11.93 20.10
CA SER A 338 12.49 -12.13 21.39
C SER A 338 13.82 -12.90 21.26
N ASP A 339 13.92 -13.78 20.27
CA ASP A 339 15.04 -14.72 20.17
C ASP A 339 16.14 -14.30 19.20
N LYS A 340 15.83 -13.42 18.25
CA LYS A 340 16.63 -13.31 17.01
C LYS A 340 17.18 -11.94 16.69
N TYR A 341 16.92 -10.86 17.42
CA TYR A 341 17.50 -9.61 16.99
C TYR A 341 18.35 -8.92 18.03
N ASP A 342 19.45 -8.38 17.55
CA ASP A 342 20.38 -7.60 18.34
C ASP A 342 19.92 -6.13 18.38
N MET A 343 19.40 -5.69 19.52
CA MET A 343 18.94 -4.32 19.74
C MET A 343 20.02 -3.27 19.50
N GLU A 344 21.28 -3.59 19.79
CA GLU A 344 22.39 -2.66 19.61
C GLU A 344 22.66 -2.38 18.13
N ASN A 345 22.55 -3.43 17.30
CA ASN A 345 22.81 -3.37 15.85
C ASN A 345 21.53 -3.42 15.00
N ALA A 346 20.35 -3.19 15.60
CA ALA A 346 19.10 -3.25 14.87
C ALA A 346 19.08 -2.34 13.64
N PRO A 347 18.66 -2.85 12.45
CA PRO A 347 18.56 -2.07 11.23
C PRO A 347 17.52 -0.96 11.34
N PHE A 348 17.56 0.02 10.46
CA PHE A 348 16.47 0.99 10.34
C PHE A 348 15.33 0.40 9.50
N LEU A 349 14.12 0.44 9.98
CA LEU A 349 12.94 -0.07 9.28
C LEU A 349 12.07 1.08 8.77
N TYR A 350 11.77 1.06 7.49
CA TYR A 350 10.68 1.79 6.90
C TYR A 350 9.55 0.80 6.65
N ILE A 351 8.45 0.95 7.39
CA ILE A 351 7.26 0.10 7.27
C ILE A 351 6.16 0.93 6.64
N TYR A 352 5.61 0.45 5.53
CA TYR A 352 4.50 1.10 4.84
C TYR A 352 3.27 0.19 4.82
N ALA A 353 2.11 0.80 4.97
CA ALA A 353 0.82 0.18 4.70
C ALA A 353 -0.16 1.19 4.09
N GLY A 354 -1.08 0.70 3.29
CA GLY A 354 -2.27 1.41 2.85
C GLY A 354 -3.44 1.26 3.82
N GLY A 355 -4.66 1.26 3.30
CA GLY A 355 -5.89 1.17 4.10
C GLY A 355 -6.05 -0.15 4.84
N TYR A 356 -6.91 -0.15 5.88
CA TYR A 356 -7.17 -1.34 6.69
C TYR A 356 -7.79 -2.50 5.90
N SER A 357 -8.70 -2.20 4.97
CA SER A 357 -9.38 -3.21 4.16
C SER A 357 -8.78 -3.40 2.78
N THR A 358 -7.97 -2.46 2.33
CA THR A 358 -7.44 -2.44 0.96
C THR A 358 -5.98 -2.87 0.87
N ASP A 359 -5.23 -2.84 2.00
CA ASP A 359 -3.79 -3.11 1.97
C ASP A 359 -3.21 -3.68 3.27
N ASN A 360 -3.89 -4.54 4.00
CA ASN A 360 -3.39 -5.13 5.25
C ASN A 360 -2.92 -4.09 6.30
N GLY A 361 -3.49 -2.90 6.29
CA GLY A 361 -3.07 -1.79 7.14
C GLY A 361 -3.21 -2.08 8.64
N ASP A 362 -4.25 -2.83 9.04
CA ASP A 362 -4.50 -3.28 10.39
C ASP A 362 -3.42 -4.27 10.89
N VAL A 363 -3.14 -5.29 10.09
CA VAL A 363 -2.15 -6.32 10.42
C VAL A 363 -0.75 -5.71 10.47
N THR A 364 -0.44 -4.77 9.58
CA THR A 364 0.85 -4.07 9.57
C THR A 364 0.99 -3.16 10.80
N GLU A 365 -0.06 -2.47 11.21
CA GLU A 365 -0.05 -1.65 12.43
C GLU A 365 0.08 -2.53 13.69
N GLN A 366 -0.58 -3.68 13.72
CA GLN A 366 -0.42 -4.64 14.80
C GLN A 366 1.03 -5.13 14.88
N MET A 367 1.65 -5.48 13.75
CA MET A 367 3.07 -5.87 13.72
C MET A 367 3.98 -4.74 14.20
N TYR A 368 3.74 -3.50 13.77
CA TYR A 368 4.47 -2.34 14.29
C TYR A 368 4.36 -2.25 15.83
N ASN A 369 3.16 -2.38 16.38
CA ASN A 369 2.94 -2.36 17.82
C ASN A 369 3.63 -3.53 18.53
N THR A 370 3.62 -4.73 17.93
CA THR A 370 4.32 -5.91 18.43
C THR A 370 5.84 -5.68 18.44
N LEU A 371 6.38 -5.10 17.38
CA LEU A 371 7.80 -4.76 17.27
C LEU A 371 8.23 -3.80 18.39
N ILE A 372 7.49 -2.69 18.57
CA ILE A 372 7.77 -1.71 19.63
C ILE A 372 7.56 -2.31 21.02
N GLY A 373 6.52 -3.14 21.21
CA GLY A 373 6.23 -3.83 22.47
C GLY A 373 7.32 -4.82 22.88
N ASN A 374 8.03 -5.41 21.92
CA ASN A 374 9.21 -6.24 22.15
C ASN A 374 10.51 -5.44 22.29
N GLY A 375 10.42 -4.12 22.36
CA GLY A 375 11.53 -3.24 22.72
C GLY A 375 12.35 -2.73 21.54
N TYR A 376 11.89 -2.84 20.30
CA TYR A 376 12.56 -2.22 19.16
C TYR A 376 12.67 -0.71 19.37
N ALA A 377 13.85 -0.14 19.05
CA ALA A 377 14.11 1.27 19.29
C ALA A 377 13.21 2.13 18.37
N LYS A 378 12.43 3.03 18.97
CA LYS A 378 11.45 3.86 18.24
C LYS A 378 12.07 4.78 17.21
N ASP A 379 13.31 5.21 17.44
CA ASP A 379 14.07 6.05 16.52
C ASP A 379 14.66 5.27 15.34
N LYS A 380 14.57 3.94 15.34
CA LYS A 380 15.00 3.06 14.25
C LYS A 380 13.85 2.56 13.37
N VAL A 381 12.64 3.06 13.55
CA VAL A 381 11.49 2.67 12.72
C VAL A 381 10.61 3.85 12.37
N VAL A 382 10.24 3.94 11.11
CA VAL A 382 9.17 4.81 10.60
C VAL A 382 8.04 3.93 10.11
N PHE A 383 6.84 4.21 10.59
CA PHE A 383 5.62 3.63 10.06
C PHE A 383 4.90 4.68 9.21
N SER A 384 4.91 4.48 7.89
CA SER A 384 4.22 5.33 6.92
C SER A 384 2.90 4.67 6.55
N LYS A 385 1.78 5.30 6.89
CA LYS A 385 0.46 4.80 6.59
C LYS A 385 -0.27 5.79 5.69
N TYR A 386 -0.84 5.27 4.62
CA TYR A 386 -1.66 6.03 3.69
C TYR A 386 -3.02 5.36 3.55
N GLU A 387 -4.07 5.89 4.21
CA GLU A 387 -5.38 5.26 4.30
C GLU A 387 -6.04 4.99 2.93
N ALA A 388 -5.80 5.84 1.94
CA ALA A 388 -6.25 5.62 0.57
C ALA A 388 -5.31 4.73 -0.27
N GLY A 389 -4.29 4.13 0.34
CA GLY A 389 -3.38 3.21 -0.33
C GLY A 389 -4.00 1.83 -0.49
N GLU A 390 -3.62 1.15 -1.57
CA GLU A 390 -4.08 -0.19 -1.90
C GLU A 390 -2.89 -1.15 -2.06
N HIS A 391 -3.17 -2.46 -2.02
CA HIS A 391 -2.17 -3.51 -2.20
C HIS A 391 -1.76 -3.63 -3.67
N PHE A 392 -1.13 -2.57 -4.22
CA PHE A 392 -0.83 -2.50 -5.64
C PHE A 392 0.49 -1.77 -5.94
N ILE A 393 1.15 -2.16 -7.04
CA ILE A 393 2.48 -1.66 -7.44
C ILE A 393 2.53 -0.13 -7.58
N GLN A 394 1.48 0.52 -8.09
CA GLN A 394 1.46 1.97 -8.24
C GLN A 394 1.62 2.70 -6.91
N PHE A 395 0.97 2.22 -5.85
CA PHE A 395 1.11 2.83 -4.53
C PHE A 395 2.53 2.68 -4.01
N TRP A 396 3.12 1.49 -4.12
CA TRP A 396 4.50 1.23 -3.70
C TRP A 396 5.51 2.05 -4.51
N ARG A 397 5.34 2.15 -5.83
CA ARG A 397 6.13 3.03 -6.69
C ARG A 397 6.04 4.48 -6.25
N ASN A 398 4.83 4.95 -5.98
CA ASN A 398 4.56 6.34 -5.65
C ASN A 398 5.18 6.76 -4.31
N ILE A 399 5.31 5.84 -3.34
CA ILE A 399 5.94 6.12 -2.03
C ILE A 399 7.44 5.76 -2.01
N TYR A 400 7.98 5.15 -3.06
CA TYR A 400 9.37 4.69 -3.08
C TYR A 400 10.40 5.78 -2.77
N PRO A 401 10.26 7.06 -3.20
CA PRO A 401 11.17 8.12 -2.78
C PRO A 401 11.14 8.42 -1.27
N GLU A 402 10.03 8.18 -0.57
CA GLU A 402 9.95 8.27 0.89
C GLU A 402 10.78 7.15 1.55
N PHE A 403 10.69 5.94 1.03
CA PHE A 403 11.56 4.84 1.44
C PHE A 403 13.04 5.16 1.18
N LEU A 404 13.40 5.76 0.04
CA LEU A 404 14.79 6.18 -0.21
C LEU A 404 15.28 7.18 0.83
N GLU A 405 14.47 8.18 1.19
CA GLU A 405 14.79 9.10 2.28
C GLU A 405 15.07 8.33 3.58
N ALA A 406 14.16 7.43 3.97
CA ALA A 406 14.30 6.60 5.16
C ALA A 406 15.59 5.74 5.14
N ALA A 407 15.84 5.08 4.01
CA ALA A 407 17.00 4.19 3.86
C ALA A 407 18.34 4.92 3.98
N PHE A 408 18.46 6.13 3.42
CA PHE A 408 19.71 6.88 3.38
C PHE A 408 19.91 7.82 4.56
N THR A 409 18.84 8.39 5.13
CA THR A 409 18.95 9.33 6.26
C THR A 409 18.57 8.73 7.61
N LYS A 410 18.01 7.51 7.63
CA LYS A 410 17.46 6.86 8.82
C LYS A 410 16.37 7.72 9.47
N SER A 411 15.58 8.40 8.63
CA SER A 411 14.42 9.22 9.03
C SER A 411 13.54 9.51 7.82
N VAL A 412 12.32 10.00 8.08
CA VAL A 412 11.49 10.67 7.08
C VAL A 412 11.13 12.03 7.63
N ASN A 413 11.48 13.10 6.92
CA ASN A 413 11.45 14.46 7.46
C ASN A 413 10.07 14.89 7.97
N ALA A 414 9.00 14.58 7.25
CA ALA A 414 7.64 14.95 7.62
C ALA A 414 7.00 14.02 8.65
N LEU A 415 7.60 12.86 8.93
CA LEU A 415 7.08 11.83 9.82
C LEU A 415 7.94 11.74 11.09
N GLU A 416 7.34 11.30 12.19
CA GLU A 416 8.06 11.07 13.45
C GLU A 416 8.32 9.58 13.65
N PRO A 417 9.57 9.15 13.88
CA PRO A 417 9.87 7.76 14.19
C PRO A 417 9.10 7.28 15.43
N GLY A 418 8.61 6.06 15.37
CA GLY A 418 7.96 5.41 16.51
C GLY A 418 6.57 5.92 16.86
N VAL A 419 5.94 6.71 16.01
CA VAL A 419 4.56 7.19 16.17
C VAL A 419 3.70 6.52 15.09
N PRO A 420 2.72 5.66 15.46
CA PRO A 420 1.72 5.16 14.52
C PRO A 420 0.92 6.34 13.95
N ILE A 421 0.74 6.34 12.66
CA ILE A 421 0.09 7.45 11.97
C ILE A 421 -1.32 7.02 11.58
N HIS A 422 -2.31 7.71 12.13
CA HIS A 422 -3.69 7.63 11.72
C HIS A 422 -4.08 8.92 11.00
N TYR A 423 -4.17 8.85 9.69
CA TYR A 423 -4.83 9.86 8.89
C TYR A 423 -6.26 9.41 8.61
N GLU A 424 -7.25 10.19 9.03
CA GLU A 424 -8.62 10.00 8.58
C GLU A 424 -8.81 10.81 7.30
N ASP A 425 -9.03 10.13 6.18
CA ASP A 425 -9.51 10.80 4.98
C ASP A 425 -10.89 11.39 5.29
N LYS A 426 -10.97 12.72 5.21
CA LYS A 426 -12.22 13.47 5.42
C LYS A 426 -12.98 13.67 4.12
N SER A 427 -12.47 13.15 2.98
CA SER A 427 -13.22 13.16 1.74
C SER A 427 -14.53 12.38 1.94
N ASP A 428 -15.60 12.86 1.34
CA ASP A 428 -16.83 12.09 1.19
C ASP A 428 -16.87 11.57 -0.25
N PRO A 429 -16.35 10.35 -0.50
CA PRO A 429 -16.26 9.81 -1.87
C PRO A 429 -17.63 9.73 -2.55
N TYR A 430 -18.70 9.54 -1.77
CA TYR A 430 -20.04 9.52 -2.30
C TYR A 430 -20.50 10.91 -2.75
N LYS A 431 -20.14 11.95 -2.01
CA LYS A 431 -20.43 13.34 -2.39
C LYS A 431 -19.66 13.73 -3.65
N GLU A 432 -18.36 13.39 -3.71
CA GLU A 432 -17.55 13.62 -4.91
C GLU A 432 -18.12 12.87 -6.11
N TYR A 433 -18.54 11.62 -5.93
CA TYR A 433 -19.21 10.82 -6.96
C TYR A 433 -20.54 11.45 -7.43
N LEU A 434 -21.37 11.96 -6.50
CA LEU A 434 -22.62 12.64 -6.87
C LEU A 434 -22.38 13.95 -7.60
N GLU A 435 -21.38 14.74 -7.18
CA GLU A 435 -20.99 15.98 -7.87
C GLU A 435 -20.53 15.68 -9.31
N ASP A 436 -19.81 14.59 -9.53
CA ASP A 436 -19.41 14.15 -10.86
C ASP A 436 -20.59 13.63 -11.70
N LEU A 437 -21.52 12.91 -11.08
CA LEU A 437 -22.75 12.49 -11.75
C LEU A 437 -23.62 13.68 -12.16
N GLU A 438 -23.72 14.72 -11.35
CA GLU A 438 -24.44 15.94 -11.69
C GLU A 438 -23.88 16.63 -12.96
N LEU A 439 -22.60 16.48 -13.20
CA LEU A 439 -21.93 16.99 -14.41
C LEU A 439 -22.31 16.18 -15.69
N ASP A 440 -22.73 14.90 -15.54
CA ASP A 440 -23.11 14.02 -16.66
C ASP A 440 -24.63 13.87 -16.84
N GLN A 441 -25.43 14.43 -15.95
CA GLN A 441 -26.90 14.27 -15.87
C GLN A 441 -27.70 14.81 -17.05
N SER A 442 -27.06 15.28 -18.10
CA SER A 442 -27.84 15.61 -19.31
C SER A 442 -28.51 14.40 -19.99
N LYS A 443 -28.32 13.16 -19.50
CA LYS A 443 -28.72 11.95 -20.25
C LYS A 443 -29.43 10.81 -19.52
N ASN A 444 -29.32 10.62 -18.20
CA ASN A 444 -29.98 9.50 -17.51
C ASN A 444 -30.32 9.85 -16.06
N GLU A 445 -31.51 9.44 -15.60
CA GLU A 445 -31.84 9.47 -14.18
C GLU A 445 -30.92 8.49 -13.40
N PRO A 446 -30.39 8.90 -12.24
CA PRO A 446 -29.51 8.04 -11.46
C PRO A 446 -30.24 6.77 -11.01
N GLY A 447 -29.59 5.63 -11.22
CA GLY A 447 -30.13 4.32 -10.82
C GLY A 447 -29.94 4.09 -9.33
N TYR A 448 -31.03 4.21 -8.56
CA TYR A 448 -31.00 3.93 -7.12
C TYR A 448 -31.13 2.43 -6.81
N VAL A 449 -30.37 2.00 -5.81
CA VAL A 449 -30.55 0.73 -5.10
C VAL A 449 -30.96 1.04 -3.66
N TYR A 450 -31.79 0.18 -3.08
CA TYR A 450 -32.39 0.43 -1.78
C TYR A 450 -32.04 -0.68 -0.78
N TYR A 451 -32.01 -0.31 0.49
CA TYR A 451 -31.85 -1.22 1.62
C TYR A 451 -32.95 -1.00 2.66
N ASP A 452 -33.62 -2.08 3.10
CA ASP A 452 -34.61 -2.06 4.16
C ASP A 452 -33.98 -2.33 5.52
N ASN A 453 -33.77 -1.27 6.29
CA ASN A 453 -33.19 -1.28 7.63
C ASN A 453 -34.24 -1.56 8.74
N SER A 454 -35.48 -1.90 8.39
CA SER A 454 -36.56 -2.06 9.36
C SER A 454 -36.31 -3.18 10.39
N GLU A 455 -35.57 -4.20 10.03
CA GLU A 455 -35.22 -5.34 10.89
C GLU A 455 -33.86 -5.16 11.57
N THR A 456 -32.86 -4.71 10.82
CA THR A 456 -31.47 -4.59 11.32
C THR A 456 -31.27 -3.39 12.24
N LYS A 457 -32.02 -2.30 12.03
CA LYS A 457 -31.98 -1.08 12.85
C LYS A 457 -30.57 -0.51 13.05
N TRP A 458 -29.72 -0.62 12.05
CA TRP A 458 -28.41 -0.02 12.08
C TRP A 458 -28.50 1.50 12.19
N ASP A 459 -27.69 2.11 13.02
CA ASP A 459 -27.63 3.57 13.20
C ASP A 459 -27.20 4.30 11.94
N LYS A 460 -26.38 3.63 11.13
CA LYS A 460 -25.88 4.09 9.84
C LYS A 460 -26.00 2.95 8.85
N VAL A 461 -26.25 3.28 7.60
CA VAL A 461 -26.30 2.30 6.50
C VAL A 461 -25.38 2.76 5.41
N TYR A 462 -24.51 1.86 4.97
CA TYR A 462 -23.54 2.09 3.90
C TYR A 462 -23.67 1.01 2.82
N ALA A 463 -23.13 1.29 1.67
CA ALA A 463 -23.03 0.35 0.56
C ALA A 463 -21.57 0.33 0.06
N TYR A 464 -20.92 -0.79 0.21
CA TYR A 464 -19.60 -1.05 -0.35
C TYR A 464 -19.73 -1.80 -1.67
N TRP A 465 -18.99 -1.39 -2.68
CA TRP A 465 -19.08 -1.89 -4.04
C TRP A 465 -17.76 -2.51 -4.48
N TRP A 466 -17.82 -3.54 -5.30
CA TRP A 466 -16.62 -4.10 -5.95
C TRP A 466 -16.91 -4.66 -7.34
N GLY A 467 -15.84 -5.06 -8.02
CA GLY A 467 -15.89 -5.69 -9.33
C GLY A 467 -16.23 -4.71 -10.45
N GLY A 468 -15.30 -4.55 -11.34
CA GLY A 468 -15.37 -3.62 -12.45
C GLY A 468 -14.61 -2.32 -12.14
N MET A 469 -13.98 -1.78 -13.17
CA MET A 469 -13.46 -0.43 -13.13
C MET A 469 -14.54 0.49 -13.65
N SER A 470 -15.07 1.35 -12.80
CA SER A 470 -15.85 2.50 -13.25
C SER A 470 -14.87 3.57 -13.69
N VAL A 471 -14.80 3.81 -14.97
CA VAL A 471 -14.06 4.95 -15.52
C VAL A 471 -15.06 6.08 -15.67
N ASN A 472 -14.85 7.21 -14.99
CA ASN A 472 -15.61 8.41 -15.27
C ASN A 472 -15.44 8.77 -16.75
N SER A 473 -16.55 8.86 -17.47
CA SER A 473 -16.53 9.11 -18.92
C SER A 473 -16.01 10.51 -19.25
N ILE A 474 -16.06 11.44 -18.29
CA ILE A 474 -15.66 12.84 -18.46
C ILE A 474 -14.23 13.04 -17.99
N THR A 475 -13.91 12.66 -16.74
CA THR A 475 -12.59 12.91 -16.13
C THR A 475 -11.58 11.83 -16.49
N LYS A 476 -12.01 10.67 -17.00
CA LYS A 476 -11.20 9.47 -17.23
C LYS A 476 -10.58 8.90 -15.96
N GLU A 477 -10.97 9.39 -14.80
CA GLU A 477 -10.55 8.82 -13.53
C GLU A 477 -11.16 7.43 -13.37
N THR A 478 -10.36 6.51 -12.91
CA THR A 478 -10.83 5.22 -12.43
C THR A 478 -11.32 5.46 -11.01
N TYR A 479 -12.63 5.38 -10.77
CA TYR A 479 -13.12 5.34 -9.41
C TYR A 479 -12.75 3.99 -8.82
N TYR A 480 -11.82 4.01 -7.91
CA TYR A 480 -11.76 2.98 -6.89
C TYR A 480 -12.95 3.27 -5.98
N PHE A 481 -13.79 2.26 -5.80
CA PHE A 481 -14.95 2.34 -4.94
C PHE A 481 -14.46 2.78 -3.57
N ALA A 482 -15.24 3.62 -2.87
CA ALA A 482 -14.88 4.16 -1.59
C ALA A 482 -14.29 3.08 -0.68
N ASP A 483 -13.27 3.45 0.10
CA ASP A 483 -12.76 2.61 1.17
C ASP A 483 -13.89 2.09 2.05
N TRP A 484 -13.65 0.95 2.69
CA TRP A 484 -14.61 0.43 3.65
C TRP A 484 -14.99 1.49 4.71
N PRO A 485 -16.24 1.72 5.01
CA PRO A 485 -17.46 0.95 4.69
C PRO A 485 -18.16 1.33 3.37
N GLY A 486 -17.57 2.12 2.50
CA GLY A 486 -18.16 2.51 1.24
C GLY A 486 -18.98 3.79 1.29
N PHE A 487 -20.03 3.89 0.46
CA PHE A 487 -20.88 5.06 0.35
C PHE A 487 -21.97 5.08 1.40
N LYS A 488 -22.06 6.17 2.15
CA LYS A 488 -23.16 6.37 3.08
C LYS A 488 -24.49 6.47 2.31
N MET A 489 -25.46 5.66 2.70
CA MET A 489 -26.78 5.66 2.08
C MET A 489 -27.67 6.77 2.66
N GLU A 490 -28.48 7.37 1.81
CA GLU A 490 -29.46 8.39 2.19
C GLU A 490 -30.75 7.74 2.69
N GLN A 491 -31.21 8.10 3.87
CA GLN A 491 -32.49 7.63 4.39
C GLN A 491 -33.64 8.35 3.69
N ILE A 492 -34.62 7.62 3.21
CA ILE A 492 -35.86 8.20 2.70
C ILE A 492 -36.71 8.68 3.89
N GLU A 493 -37.02 9.96 3.89
CA GLU A 493 -37.71 10.63 5.00
C GLU A 493 -38.97 9.89 5.44
N GLY A 494 -39.09 9.64 6.74
CA GLY A 494 -40.24 8.96 7.35
C GLY A 494 -40.31 7.44 7.12
N THR A 495 -39.24 6.82 6.64
CA THR A 495 -39.16 5.38 6.42
C THR A 495 -37.87 4.78 7.02
N ASP A 496 -37.81 3.45 7.09
CA ASP A 496 -36.58 2.68 7.38
C ASP A 496 -35.83 2.28 6.09
N ILE A 497 -36.18 2.88 4.95
CA ILE A 497 -35.53 2.58 3.67
C ILE A 497 -34.42 3.57 3.40
N TYR A 498 -33.27 3.04 3.01
CA TYR A 498 -32.10 3.79 2.60
C TYR A 498 -31.86 3.60 1.10
N ARG A 499 -31.29 4.59 0.44
CA ARG A 499 -30.98 4.54 -0.99
C ARG A 499 -29.57 5.02 -1.28
N VAL A 500 -28.98 4.53 -2.36
CA VAL A 500 -27.70 4.94 -2.89
C VAL A 500 -27.72 4.82 -4.41
N VAL A 501 -27.01 5.71 -5.09
CA VAL A 501 -26.79 5.57 -6.54
C VAL A 501 -25.73 4.50 -6.77
N ALA A 502 -26.08 3.52 -7.62
CA ALA A 502 -25.16 2.45 -7.97
C ALA A 502 -24.09 2.95 -8.97
N PRO A 503 -22.79 2.78 -8.68
CA PRO A 503 -21.74 3.09 -9.65
C PRO A 503 -21.86 2.23 -10.91
N LEU A 504 -21.42 2.75 -12.05
CA LEU A 504 -21.42 2.00 -13.30
C LEU A 504 -20.32 0.90 -13.28
N GLY A 505 -20.66 -0.25 -13.83
CA GLY A 505 -19.68 -1.34 -14.03
C GLY A 505 -19.42 -2.23 -12.83
N VAL A 506 -19.99 -1.95 -11.64
CA VAL A 506 -19.85 -2.81 -10.46
C VAL A 506 -20.56 -4.15 -10.65
N THR A 507 -20.01 -5.20 -10.05
CA THR A 507 -20.56 -6.56 -10.12
C THR A 507 -20.95 -7.12 -8.77
N GLY A 508 -20.65 -6.42 -7.68
CA GLY A 508 -21.03 -6.82 -6.34
C GLY A 508 -21.28 -5.65 -5.39
N ILE A 509 -22.06 -5.93 -4.33
CA ILE A 509 -22.41 -4.97 -3.28
C ILE A 509 -22.46 -5.66 -1.93
N ILE A 510 -22.03 -4.94 -0.88
CA ILE A 510 -22.28 -5.26 0.52
C ILE A 510 -23.06 -4.09 1.12
N PHE A 511 -24.12 -4.37 1.86
CA PHE A 511 -24.74 -3.40 2.76
C PHE A 511 -24.16 -3.60 4.16
N ASP A 512 -23.84 -2.52 4.85
CA ASP A 512 -23.18 -2.60 6.15
C ASP A 512 -23.59 -1.49 7.12
N SER A 513 -23.18 -1.64 8.38
CA SER A 513 -23.54 -0.78 9.50
C SER A 513 -22.69 0.49 9.61
N GLY A 514 -21.84 0.79 8.63
CA GLY A 514 -21.01 1.99 8.59
C GLY A 514 -19.95 2.05 9.67
N VAL A 515 -19.47 0.89 10.13
CA VAL A 515 -18.35 0.78 11.07
C VAL A 515 -17.08 0.59 10.26
N THR A 516 -16.15 1.51 10.38
CA THR A 516 -14.86 1.45 9.70
C THR A 516 -14.00 0.30 10.22
N ASP A 517 -13.06 -0.19 9.42
CA ASP A 517 -12.14 -1.23 9.86
C ASP A 517 -11.29 -0.80 11.07
N LYS A 518 -10.93 0.48 11.15
CA LYS A 518 -10.29 1.06 12.35
C LYS A 518 -11.16 0.89 13.60
N GLU A 519 -12.46 1.22 13.54
CA GLU A 519 -13.38 1.05 14.67
C GLU A 519 -13.57 -0.43 15.03
N VAL A 520 -13.54 -1.34 14.04
CA VAL A 520 -13.56 -2.80 14.26
C VAL A 520 -12.29 -3.24 14.97
N PHE A 521 -11.14 -2.76 14.53
CA PHE A 521 -9.84 -3.01 15.17
C PHE A 521 -9.80 -2.53 16.62
N GLU A 522 -10.45 -1.39 16.91
CA GLU A 522 -10.64 -0.86 18.26
C GLU A 522 -11.69 -1.62 19.09
N GLY A 523 -12.29 -2.69 18.53
CA GLY A 523 -13.21 -3.59 19.22
C GLY A 523 -14.69 -3.25 19.07
N LYS A 524 -15.08 -2.38 18.10
CA LYS A 524 -16.47 -2.08 17.82
C LYS A 524 -17.11 -3.17 16.96
N ASP A 525 -18.31 -3.61 17.35
CA ASP A 525 -19.09 -4.57 16.56
C ASP A 525 -19.51 -3.97 15.20
N ALA A 526 -19.26 -4.68 14.12
CA ALA A 526 -19.66 -4.36 12.78
C ALA A 526 -20.58 -5.44 12.18
N TYR A 527 -21.55 -5.02 11.42
CA TYR A 527 -22.52 -5.90 10.78
C TYR A 527 -22.60 -5.59 9.29
N GLN A 528 -22.68 -6.63 8.47
CA GLN A 528 -22.77 -6.51 7.01
C GLN A 528 -23.52 -7.69 6.39
N THR A 529 -23.93 -7.54 5.14
CA THR A 529 -24.35 -8.70 4.32
C THR A 529 -23.13 -9.52 3.88
N THR A 530 -23.35 -10.74 3.43
CA THR A 530 -22.39 -11.41 2.54
C THR A 530 -22.27 -10.65 1.23
N ASP A 531 -21.30 -11.04 0.43
CA ASP A 531 -21.11 -10.54 -0.92
C ASP A 531 -22.36 -10.84 -1.77
N LEU A 532 -23.03 -9.78 -2.20
CA LEU A 532 -24.24 -9.90 -3.02
C LEU A 532 -23.87 -9.63 -4.48
N PRO A 533 -24.16 -10.56 -5.40
CA PRO A 533 -24.01 -10.30 -6.83
C PRO A 533 -24.85 -9.08 -7.24
N TYR A 534 -24.27 -8.19 -8.02
CA TYR A 534 -24.92 -7.00 -8.52
C TYR A 534 -24.94 -6.95 -10.06
N SER A 535 -26.01 -6.42 -10.59
CA SER A 535 -26.14 -6.03 -11.99
C SER A 535 -27.13 -4.88 -12.12
N SER A 536 -27.19 -4.23 -13.25
CA SER A 536 -28.17 -3.17 -13.53
C SER A 536 -29.65 -3.59 -13.32
N ALA A 537 -29.93 -4.89 -13.33
CA ALA A 537 -31.27 -5.43 -12.99
C ALA A 537 -31.68 -5.21 -11.52
N MET A 538 -30.73 -4.82 -10.64
CA MET A 538 -30.98 -4.49 -9.25
C MET A 538 -31.38 -3.01 -9.05
N ILE A 539 -31.24 -2.17 -10.06
CA ILE A 539 -31.74 -0.79 -10.03
C ILE A 539 -33.26 -0.80 -9.78
N GLY A 540 -33.71 0.02 -8.85
CA GLY A 540 -35.12 0.08 -8.42
C GLY A 540 -35.53 -1.03 -7.45
N LYS A 541 -34.59 -1.89 -6.99
CA LYS A 541 -34.89 -2.95 -6.02
C LYS A 541 -34.39 -2.60 -4.62
N VAL A 542 -35.12 -3.12 -3.63
CA VAL A 542 -34.77 -3.06 -2.21
C VAL A 542 -34.29 -4.43 -1.73
N TYR A 543 -33.14 -4.43 -1.04
CA TYR A 543 -32.66 -5.62 -0.33
C TYR A 543 -33.08 -5.59 1.12
N LYS A 544 -33.53 -6.72 1.62
CA LYS A 544 -33.91 -6.93 3.02
C LYS A 544 -33.23 -8.18 3.55
N ILE A 545 -32.56 -8.05 4.71
CA ILE A 545 -31.96 -9.19 5.43
C ILE A 545 -33.05 -10.04 6.06
N ASP A 546 -32.90 -11.36 6.03
CA ASP A 546 -33.71 -12.32 6.77
C ASP A 546 -33.08 -12.56 8.15
N MET A 547 -33.65 -11.91 9.17
CA MET A 547 -33.19 -12.00 10.56
C MET A 547 -33.48 -13.34 11.24
N SER A 548 -34.20 -14.28 10.58
CA SER A 548 -34.35 -15.64 11.10
C SER A 548 -33.07 -16.46 11.05
N VAL A 549 -32.07 -15.99 10.28
CA VAL A 549 -30.74 -16.58 10.18
C VAL A 549 -29.74 -15.70 10.91
N GLU A 550 -29.16 -16.24 11.99
CA GLU A 550 -28.18 -15.52 12.79
C GLU A 550 -26.91 -15.16 11.98
N PRO A 551 -26.36 -13.94 12.17
CA PRO A 551 -25.13 -13.56 11.50
C PRO A 551 -23.95 -14.36 12.02
N LYS A 552 -23.07 -14.76 11.15
CA LYS A 552 -21.84 -15.47 11.48
C LYS A 552 -20.66 -14.51 11.59
N ALA A 553 -19.67 -14.86 12.41
CA ALA A 553 -18.39 -14.16 12.38
C ALA A 553 -17.85 -14.19 10.95
N ASP A 554 -17.30 -13.08 10.50
CA ASP A 554 -16.64 -13.02 9.21
C ASP A 554 -15.34 -13.83 9.26
N PRO A 555 -15.17 -14.90 8.49
CA PRO A 555 -13.99 -15.76 8.59
C PRO A 555 -12.70 -15.05 8.17
N GLY A 556 -12.77 -13.96 7.42
CA GLY A 556 -11.61 -13.18 6.96
C GLY A 556 -11.39 -11.88 7.71
N SER A 557 -12.08 -11.63 8.81
CA SER A 557 -12.01 -10.34 9.50
C SER A 557 -11.98 -10.47 11.02
N MET A 558 -11.75 -9.35 11.68
CA MET A 558 -11.70 -9.21 13.13
C MET A 558 -12.93 -9.81 13.83
N LYS A 559 -12.77 -10.35 15.02
CA LYS A 559 -13.81 -11.09 15.80
C LYS A 559 -15.14 -10.37 15.98
N THR A 560 -15.15 -9.05 15.83
CA THR A 560 -16.34 -8.21 16.00
C THR A 560 -17.11 -7.97 14.71
N LYS A 561 -16.62 -8.46 13.56
CA LYS A 561 -17.32 -8.33 12.27
C LYS A 561 -18.20 -9.54 12.00
N ARG A 562 -19.46 -9.30 11.63
CA ARG A 562 -20.49 -10.35 11.45
C ARG A 562 -21.21 -10.20 10.14
N ARG A 563 -21.40 -11.33 9.43
CA ARG A 563 -22.08 -11.37 8.12
C ARG A 563 -23.44 -12.03 8.21
N TYR A 564 -24.45 -11.36 7.64
CA TYR A 564 -25.76 -11.92 7.37
C TYR A 564 -25.73 -12.61 6.00
N SER A 565 -25.98 -13.91 5.97
CA SER A 565 -25.94 -14.73 4.76
C SER A 565 -27.31 -14.92 4.09
N ALA A 566 -28.39 -14.46 4.69
CA ALA A 566 -29.74 -14.62 4.18
C ALA A 566 -30.43 -13.26 3.97
N GLY A 567 -31.16 -13.14 2.89
CA GLY A 567 -31.92 -11.96 2.52
C GLY A 567 -32.45 -12.07 1.09
N SER A 568 -33.22 -11.09 0.66
CA SER A 568 -33.84 -11.13 -0.66
C SER A 568 -34.02 -9.75 -1.28
N TRP A 569 -33.99 -9.72 -2.59
CA TRP A 569 -34.33 -8.55 -3.41
C TRP A 569 -35.82 -8.55 -3.75
N SER A 570 -36.47 -7.39 -3.67
CA SER A 570 -37.83 -7.15 -4.15
C SER A 570 -37.93 -5.79 -4.85
N ASP A 571 -38.96 -5.59 -5.67
CA ASP A 571 -39.18 -4.29 -6.31
C ASP A 571 -39.49 -3.23 -5.24
N TYR A 572 -38.81 -2.09 -5.30
CA TYR A 572 -39.15 -0.93 -4.47
C TYR A 572 -40.36 -0.22 -5.06
N SER A 573 -41.42 -0.07 -4.28
CA SER A 573 -42.58 0.74 -4.65
C SER A 573 -42.84 1.79 -3.59
N GLN A 574 -42.93 3.05 -4.00
CA GLN A 574 -43.24 4.17 -3.10
C GLN A 574 -44.65 4.08 -2.48
N ASP A 575 -45.50 3.22 -3.03
CA ASP A 575 -46.93 3.11 -2.65
C ASP A 575 -47.20 2.12 -1.51
N LYS A 576 -46.16 1.52 -0.92
CA LYS A 576 -46.29 0.69 0.30
C LYS A 576 -46.05 1.55 1.53
N LYS A 577 -47.00 2.43 1.86
CA LYS A 577 -47.14 3.04 3.18
C LYS A 577 -47.91 2.12 4.11
#